data_b38e45e4a1e5cd26780931f8e836912b
#
_entry.id   b38e45e4a1e5cd26780931f8e836912b
#
_cell.length_a   1.000
_cell.length_b   1.000
_cell.length_c   1.000
_cell.angle_alpha   90.00
_cell.angle_beta   90.00
_cell.angle_gamma   90.00
#
_symmetry.space_group_name_H-M   'P 1'
#
loop_
_entity.id
_entity.type
_entity.pdbx_description
1 polymer ?
#
loop_
_entity_poly.entity_id
_entity_poly.type
_entity_poly.pdbx_seq_one_letter_code
_entity_poly.pdbx_strand_id
1 'polypeptide(L)'
;MSDKAEIIQVPKKHGRRWLIFALAVLLVAVLLALFFLDRSTELDGIKRFFRYLGADGASFPVENGVYAVMDDYLAAASGNAVSLYDDEGTVRARCEISGRQELTLKSRGDFLLVYEIGGTELTLLDSNGQKRCTAAVGSIYDADLAGNGSFVVLSAGDGCRAVLEVYSASGELRFRHSSATRNLCACAISPDGSYVSAVALGQEELELSSSALLFATDSTEPVGELSLGVQLVYDLAFLEDNRLCAVGETSLAFFTAEGTLLRKYPENEGDLCAYSFGEGFLAAVYDLYDQDACGLMLLDTDGKSAGFCRVAAPLSLNTCGSYTALLTADGLSIYDRALRTCAETECGDFLAAYVRSDGTAFCLDGSQATLFIP
;
A
#
# COMPACT_ATOMS: atom_id res chain seq x y z
N MET A 1 -85.44 -32.06 -20.94
CA MET A 1 -84.19 -31.60 -21.57
C MET A 1 -83.53 -30.61 -20.59
N SER A 2 -82.56 -31.05 -19.88
CA SER A 2 -81.86 -30.26 -18.87
C SER A 2 -80.43 -29.91 -19.39
N ASP A 3 -80.29 -28.62 -19.68
CA ASP A 3 -79.02 -28.07 -20.13
C ASP A 3 -78.05 -27.95 -18.91
N LYS A 4 -76.97 -28.73 -18.93
CA LYS A 4 -75.87 -28.55 -17.95
C LYS A 4 -74.91 -27.53 -18.47
N ALA A 5 -74.87 -26.38 -17.85
CA ALA A 5 -73.82 -25.37 -18.08
C ALA A 5 -72.43 -25.91 -17.54
N GLU A 6 -71.51 -26.02 -18.43
CA GLU A 6 -70.10 -26.39 -18.13
C GLU A 6 -69.36 -25.16 -17.64
N ILE A 7 -68.91 -25.18 -16.35
CA ILE A 7 -68.13 -24.09 -15.75
C ILE A 7 -66.66 -24.30 -16.16
N ILE A 8 -66.19 -23.47 -17.08
CA ILE A 8 -64.76 -23.39 -17.44
C ILE A 8 -63.99 -22.72 -16.29
N GLN A 9 -63.19 -23.49 -15.55
CA GLN A 9 -62.26 -22.97 -14.55
C GLN A 9 -61.05 -22.33 -15.24
N VAL A 10 -60.94 -20.98 -15.11
CA VAL A 10 -59.76 -20.23 -15.55
C VAL A 10 -58.60 -20.48 -14.55
N PRO A 11 -57.40 -20.91 -14.95
CA PRO A 11 -56.32 -21.18 -14.04
C PRO A 11 -55.81 -19.85 -13.40
N LYS A 12 -55.74 -19.84 -12.07
CA LYS A 12 -55.28 -18.70 -11.28
C LYS A 12 -53.79 -18.41 -11.58
N LYS A 13 -53.52 -17.21 -12.14
CA LYS A 13 -52.17 -16.65 -12.40
C LYS A 13 -51.35 -16.34 -11.14
N HIS A 14 -51.32 -17.18 -10.13
CA HIS A 14 -50.54 -16.91 -8.88
C HIS A 14 -49.07 -17.35 -8.97
N GLY A 15 -48.70 -18.28 -9.83
CA GLY A 15 -47.33 -18.80 -9.95
C GLY A 15 -46.33 -17.76 -10.44
N ARG A 16 -46.74 -16.90 -11.39
CA ARG A 16 -45.80 -15.92 -12.00
C ARG A 16 -45.41 -14.78 -11.07
N ARG A 17 -46.31 -14.34 -10.18
CA ARG A 17 -45.98 -13.31 -9.17
C ARG A 17 -45.07 -13.85 -8.08
N TRP A 18 -45.29 -15.08 -7.66
CA TRP A 18 -44.43 -15.74 -6.67
C TRP A 18 -43.04 -16.01 -7.23
N LEU A 19 -42.91 -16.37 -8.48
CA LEU A 19 -41.61 -16.54 -9.19
C LEU A 19 -40.85 -15.20 -9.28
N ILE A 20 -41.50 -14.10 -9.59
CA ILE A 20 -40.91 -12.76 -9.64
C ILE A 20 -40.44 -12.34 -8.22
N PHE A 21 -41.27 -12.62 -7.19
CA PHE A 21 -40.92 -12.32 -5.80
C PHE A 21 -39.71 -13.18 -5.35
N ALA A 22 -39.68 -14.48 -5.65
CA ALA A 22 -38.56 -15.36 -5.34
C ALA A 22 -37.28 -14.92 -6.08
N LEU A 23 -37.39 -14.48 -7.33
CA LEU A 23 -36.24 -13.93 -8.10
C LEU A 23 -35.72 -12.60 -7.51
N ALA A 24 -36.63 -11.74 -7.07
CA ALA A 24 -36.26 -10.47 -6.40
C ALA A 24 -35.58 -10.72 -5.04
N VAL A 25 -36.06 -11.67 -4.24
CA VAL A 25 -35.44 -12.09 -2.98
C VAL A 25 -34.06 -12.71 -3.22
N LEU A 26 -33.92 -13.55 -4.25
CA LEU A 26 -32.64 -14.11 -4.64
C LEU A 26 -31.65 -13.02 -5.08
N LEU A 27 -32.11 -12.06 -5.89
CA LEU A 27 -31.29 -10.92 -6.31
C LEU A 27 -30.81 -10.08 -5.13
N VAL A 28 -31.71 -9.78 -4.17
CA VAL A 28 -31.35 -9.05 -2.94
C VAL A 28 -30.39 -9.86 -2.07
N ALA A 29 -30.60 -11.17 -1.94
CA ALA A 29 -29.67 -12.04 -1.21
C ALA A 29 -28.28 -12.10 -1.86
N VAL A 30 -28.22 -12.14 -3.21
CA VAL A 30 -26.97 -12.08 -3.97
C VAL A 30 -26.30 -10.71 -3.78
N LEU A 31 -27.05 -9.60 -3.84
CA LEU A 31 -26.51 -8.26 -3.61
C LEU A 31 -26.01 -8.07 -2.18
N LEU A 32 -26.72 -8.61 -1.18
CA LEU A 32 -26.26 -8.61 0.21
C LEU A 32 -25.02 -9.49 0.38
N ALA A 33 -25.00 -10.68 -0.20
CA ALA A 33 -23.81 -11.54 -0.20
C ALA A 33 -22.62 -10.84 -0.85
N LEU A 34 -22.80 -10.18 -1.99
CA LEU A 34 -21.77 -9.38 -2.65
C LEU A 34 -21.30 -8.21 -1.77
N PHE A 35 -22.22 -7.54 -1.06
CA PHE A 35 -21.87 -6.44 -0.16
C PHE A 35 -21.07 -6.91 1.06
N PHE A 36 -21.41 -8.07 1.64
CA PHE A 36 -20.66 -8.65 2.77
C PHE A 36 -19.36 -9.33 2.34
N LEU A 37 -19.26 -9.82 1.10
CA LEU A 37 -18.07 -10.43 0.52
C LEU A 37 -17.09 -9.41 -0.07
N ASP A 38 -17.46 -8.12 -0.16
CA ASP A 38 -16.67 -7.05 -0.80
C ASP A 38 -15.28 -6.80 -0.15
N ARG A 39 -15.00 -7.46 0.97
CA ARG A 39 -13.70 -7.46 1.66
C ARG A 39 -12.94 -8.79 1.55
N SER A 40 -13.39 -9.72 0.71
CA SER A 40 -12.74 -11.02 0.57
C SER A 40 -11.99 -11.14 -0.76
N THR A 41 -10.78 -11.68 -0.72
CA THR A 41 -9.96 -12.01 -1.90
C THR A 41 -10.69 -12.93 -2.91
N GLU A 42 -11.70 -13.68 -2.46
CA GLU A 42 -12.52 -14.53 -3.34
C GLU A 42 -13.39 -13.70 -4.31
N LEU A 43 -13.88 -12.54 -3.86
CA LEU A 43 -14.66 -11.65 -4.72
C LEU A 43 -13.77 -10.95 -5.76
N ASP A 44 -12.56 -10.58 -5.37
CA ASP A 44 -11.58 -9.98 -6.29
C ASP A 44 -11.21 -10.96 -7.40
N GLY A 45 -11.10 -12.25 -7.10
CA GLY A 45 -10.93 -13.31 -8.10
C GLY A 45 -12.08 -13.37 -9.10
N ILE A 46 -13.33 -13.20 -8.66
CA ILE A 46 -14.51 -13.18 -9.53
C ILE A 46 -14.54 -11.90 -10.37
N LYS A 47 -14.29 -10.73 -9.77
CA LYS A 47 -14.21 -9.43 -10.47
C LYS A 47 -13.13 -9.48 -11.55
N ARG A 48 -11.95 -9.98 -11.21
CA ARG A 48 -10.82 -10.18 -12.13
C ARG A 48 -11.16 -11.11 -13.28
N PHE A 49 -11.78 -12.28 -13.00
CA PHE A 49 -12.23 -13.21 -14.05
C PHE A 49 -13.15 -12.53 -15.06
N PHE A 50 -14.15 -11.76 -14.62
CA PHE A 50 -15.05 -11.05 -15.54
C PHE A 50 -14.36 -9.88 -16.26
N ARG A 51 -13.43 -9.19 -15.63
CA ARG A 51 -12.69 -8.06 -16.22
C ARG A 51 -11.76 -8.53 -17.34
N TYR A 52 -11.10 -9.68 -17.14
CA TYR A 52 -10.08 -10.20 -18.08
C TYR A 52 -10.51 -11.47 -18.80
N LEU A 53 -11.82 -11.71 -18.95
CA LEU A 53 -12.33 -12.90 -19.61
C LEU A 53 -11.84 -13.00 -21.06
N GLY A 54 -10.89 -13.91 -21.30
CA GLY A 54 -10.29 -14.12 -22.62
C GLY A 54 -9.25 -13.07 -23.03
N ALA A 55 -8.74 -12.27 -22.08
CA ALA A 55 -7.61 -11.40 -22.30
C ALA A 55 -6.30 -12.11 -21.93
N ASP A 56 -5.32 -12.05 -22.82
CA ASP A 56 -3.92 -12.35 -22.50
C ASP A 56 -3.28 -11.06 -21.96
N GLY A 57 -2.37 -11.17 -20.99
CA GLY A 57 -1.67 -10.02 -20.42
C GLY A 57 -0.91 -9.24 -21.50
N ALA A 58 -1.13 -7.93 -21.58
CA ALA A 58 -0.47 -7.08 -22.55
C ALA A 58 0.96 -6.75 -22.09
N SER A 59 1.92 -6.76 -23.05
CA SER A 59 3.26 -6.22 -22.84
C SER A 59 3.40 -4.90 -23.62
N PHE A 60 3.91 -3.87 -22.95
CA PHE A 60 4.03 -2.55 -23.56
C PHE A 60 5.30 -1.82 -23.08
N PRO A 61 5.87 -0.92 -23.89
CA PRO A 61 7.05 -0.18 -23.51
C PRO A 61 6.75 0.83 -22.41
N VAL A 62 7.65 0.94 -21.42
CA VAL A 62 7.61 1.93 -20.35
C VAL A 62 8.90 2.73 -20.31
N GLU A 63 8.82 3.98 -19.86
CA GLU A 63 10.00 4.80 -19.62
C GLU A 63 10.76 4.23 -18.39
N ASN A 64 12.08 4.06 -18.50
CA ASN A 64 12.90 3.62 -17.38
C ASN A 64 12.90 4.67 -16.27
N GLY A 65 12.66 4.25 -15.04
CA GLY A 65 12.53 5.14 -13.89
C GLY A 65 12.09 4.43 -12.62
N VAL A 66 11.40 5.16 -11.75
CA VAL A 66 10.78 4.64 -10.53
C VAL A 66 9.30 4.39 -10.79
N TYR A 67 8.79 3.29 -10.25
CA TYR A 67 7.43 2.85 -10.50
C TYR A 67 6.63 2.70 -9.21
N ALA A 68 5.33 2.90 -9.33
CA ALA A 68 4.35 2.61 -8.29
C ALA A 68 3.03 2.19 -8.94
N VAL A 69 2.21 1.45 -8.21
CA VAL A 69 0.82 1.21 -8.61
C VAL A 69 -0.07 2.23 -7.91
N MET A 70 -0.94 2.89 -8.66
CA MET A 70 -1.97 3.78 -8.15
C MET A 70 -3.30 3.37 -8.75
N ASP A 71 -4.21 2.85 -7.91
CA ASP A 71 -5.46 2.25 -8.36
C ASP A 71 -5.21 1.17 -9.43
N ASP A 72 -5.73 1.33 -10.63
CA ASP A 72 -5.57 0.42 -11.76
C ASP A 72 -4.36 0.76 -12.67
N TYR A 73 -3.61 1.82 -12.36
CA TYR A 73 -2.56 2.33 -13.24
C TYR A 73 -1.15 2.01 -12.74
N LEU A 74 -0.25 1.77 -13.69
CA LEU A 74 1.18 1.83 -13.44
C LEU A 74 1.65 3.28 -13.59
N ALA A 75 2.08 3.87 -12.48
CA ALA A 75 2.76 5.16 -12.48
C ALA A 75 4.25 4.94 -12.73
N ALA A 76 4.81 5.61 -13.72
CA ALA A 76 6.25 5.62 -14.02
C ALA A 76 6.78 7.05 -13.94
N ALA A 77 7.72 7.29 -13.03
CA ALA A 77 8.43 8.55 -12.94
C ALA A 77 9.77 8.45 -13.66
N SER A 78 9.94 9.25 -14.69
CA SER A 78 11.16 9.30 -15.50
C SER A 78 11.55 10.75 -15.82
N GLY A 79 12.79 11.09 -15.56
CA GLY A 79 13.26 12.46 -15.74
C GLY A 79 12.47 13.45 -14.89
N ASN A 80 11.74 14.35 -15.54
CA ASN A 80 10.92 15.38 -14.90
C ASN A 80 9.40 15.16 -15.09
N ALA A 81 8.95 13.95 -15.38
CA ALA A 81 7.54 13.66 -15.60
C ALA A 81 7.11 12.34 -14.95
N VAL A 82 5.84 12.28 -14.61
CA VAL A 82 5.15 11.04 -14.22
C VAL A 82 4.12 10.71 -15.29
N SER A 83 4.16 9.49 -15.80
CA SER A 83 3.22 8.94 -16.77
C SER A 83 2.39 7.84 -16.10
N LEU A 84 1.06 7.84 -16.32
CA LEU A 84 0.14 6.80 -15.89
C LEU A 84 -0.21 5.91 -17.06
N TYR A 85 0.09 4.63 -16.98
CA TYR A 85 -0.20 3.62 -17.99
C TYR A 85 -1.36 2.74 -17.53
N ASP A 86 -2.29 2.46 -18.44
CA ASP A 86 -3.33 1.47 -18.20
C ASP A 86 -2.89 0.03 -18.52
N ASP A 87 -3.85 -0.89 -18.44
CA ASP A 87 -3.64 -2.33 -18.69
C ASP A 87 -3.13 -2.65 -20.11
N GLU A 88 -3.37 -1.76 -21.07
CA GLU A 88 -2.97 -1.90 -22.46
C GLU A 88 -1.71 -1.11 -22.81
N GLY A 89 -1.12 -0.41 -21.83
CA GLY A 89 0.04 0.46 -22.00
C GLY A 89 -0.28 1.83 -22.62
N THR A 90 -1.57 2.22 -22.63
CA THR A 90 -1.93 3.55 -23.07
C THR A 90 -1.61 4.57 -21.99
N VAL A 91 -0.89 5.62 -22.32
CA VAL A 91 -0.65 6.74 -21.40
C VAL A 91 -1.95 7.51 -21.19
N ARG A 92 -2.56 7.36 -20.04
CA ARG A 92 -3.80 8.05 -19.64
C ARG A 92 -3.57 9.47 -19.18
N ALA A 93 -2.44 9.69 -18.52
CA ALA A 93 -2.02 11.02 -18.08
C ALA A 93 -0.51 11.12 -18.07
N ARG A 94 -0.01 12.35 -18.30
CA ARG A 94 1.38 12.71 -18.10
C ARG A 94 1.44 14.06 -17.41
N CYS A 95 2.15 14.11 -16.28
CA CYS A 95 2.32 15.30 -15.47
C CYS A 95 3.79 15.68 -15.39
N GLU A 96 4.13 16.92 -15.75
CA GLU A 96 5.47 17.44 -15.54
C GLU A 96 5.66 17.82 -14.05
N ILE A 97 6.78 17.40 -13.49
CA ILE A 97 7.16 17.57 -12.10
C ILE A 97 8.43 18.42 -12.04
N SER A 98 8.47 19.33 -11.07
CA SER A 98 9.68 20.07 -10.78
C SER A 98 10.64 19.13 -10.03
N GLY A 99 11.70 18.72 -10.66
CA GLY A 99 12.72 17.82 -10.09
C GLY A 99 13.82 17.62 -11.11
N ARG A 100 14.99 17.16 -10.66
CA ARG A 100 16.15 17.06 -11.55
C ARG A 100 16.77 15.67 -11.61
N GLN A 101 16.45 14.74 -10.69
CA GLN A 101 17.09 13.42 -10.65
C GLN A 101 16.13 12.32 -10.18
N GLU A 102 16.41 11.63 -9.09
CA GLU A 102 15.67 10.45 -8.67
C GLU A 102 14.38 10.82 -7.95
N LEU A 103 13.27 10.76 -8.65
CA LEU A 103 11.95 10.96 -8.05
C LEU A 103 11.58 9.76 -7.17
N THR A 104 10.94 10.05 -6.05
CA THR A 104 10.33 9.07 -5.16
C THR A 104 8.81 9.12 -5.36
N LEU A 105 8.20 7.96 -5.41
CA LEU A 105 6.75 7.78 -5.53
C LEU A 105 6.19 7.10 -4.28
N LYS A 106 5.18 7.70 -3.67
CA LYS A 106 4.36 7.07 -2.61
C LYS A 106 2.92 7.07 -3.08
N SER A 107 2.31 5.90 -3.23
CA SER A 107 0.91 5.77 -3.64
C SER A 107 0.06 5.26 -2.49
N ARG A 108 -1.15 5.82 -2.35
CA ARG A 108 -2.16 5.32 -1.42
C ARG A 108 -3.56 5.66 -1.90
N GLY A 109 -4.41 4.64 -2.10
CA GLY A 109 -5.72 4.84 -2.71
C GLY A 109 -5.62 5.54 -4.06
N ASP A 110 -6.42 6.61 -4.22
CA ASP A 110 -6.51 7.39 -5.45
C ASP A 110 -5.44 8.48 -5.59
N PHE A 111 -4.40 8.46 -4.76
CA PHE A 111 -3.40 9.52 -4.71
C PHE A 111 -1.99 9.00 -4.92
N LEU A 112 -1.17 9.85 -5.54
CA LEU A 112 0.25 9.65 -5.75
C LEU A 112 1.01 10.90 -5.30
N LEU A 113 1.89 10.76 -4.32
CA LEU A 113 2.82 11.78 -3.87
C LEU A 113 4.14 11.60 -4.60
N VAL A 114 4.63 12.67 -5.21
CA VAL A 114 5.86 12.70 -6.01
C VAL A 114 6.81 13.74 -5.43
N TYR A 115 8.01 13.34 -5.12
CA TYR A 115 9.04 14.22 -4.57
C TYR A 115 10.45 13.68 -4.88
N GLU A 116 11.46 14.48 -4.59
CA GLU A 116 12.89 14.13 -4.67
C GLU A 116 13.49 14.23 -3.27
N ILE A 117 14.23 13.21 -2.82
CA ILE A 117 15.00 13.29 -1.56
C ILE A 117 16.07 14.37 -1.73
N GLY A 118 16.13 15.30 -0.77
CA GLY A 118 16.98 16.50 -0.87
C GLY A 118 16.37 17.63 -1.71
N GLY A 119 15.27 17.38 -2.43
CA GLY A 119 14.49 18.39 -3.13
C GLY A 119 13.74 19.33 -2.17
N THR A 120 13.03 20.30 -2.72
CA THR A 120 12.30 21.32 -1.94
C THR A 120 10.84 21.46 -2.33
N GLU A 121 10.33 20.53 -3.15
CA GLU A 121 8.96 20.56 -3.67
C GLU A 121 8.39 19.15 -3.70
N LEU A 122 7.12 19.02 -3.27
CA LEU A 122 6.33 17.80 -3.39
C LEU A 122 5.11 18.11 -4.25
N THR A 123 4.70 17.16 -5.08
CA THR A 123 3.49 17.25 -5.88
C THR A 123 2.56 16.10 -5.57
N LEU A 124 1.29 16.40 -5.27
CA LEU A 124 0.23 15.42 -5.12
C LEU A 124 -0.57 15.33 -6.42
N LEU A 125 -0.69 14.11 -6.95
CA LEU A 125 -1.53 13.78 -8.12
C LEU A 125 -2.73 12.95 -7.67
N ASP A 126 -3.85 13.07 -8.40
CA ASP A 126 -5.00 12.17 -8.25
C ASP A 126 -4.94 11.01 -9.27
N SER A 127 -5.90 10.06 -9.18
CA SER A 127 -5.99 8.90 -10.07
C SER A 127 -6.19 9.25 -11.56
N ASN A 128 -6.57 10.49 -11.89
CA ASN A 128 -6.60 10.99 -13.26
C ASN A 128 -5.26 11.62 -13.69
N GLY A 129 -4.22 11.56 -12.86
CA GLY A 129 -2.94 12.22 -13.08
C GLY A 129 -2.99 13.74 -13.00
N GLN A 130 -4.07 14.30 -12.41
CA GLN A 130 -4.19 15.75 -12.26
C GLN A 130 -3.48 16.21 -10.99
N LYS A 131 -2.71 17.28 -11.12
CA LYS A 131 -2.03 17.93 -9.99
C LYS A 131 -3.07 18.55 -9.05
N ARG A 132 -3.15 18.02 -7.82
CA ARG A 132 -4.03 18.51 -6.75
C ARG A 132 -3.43 19.70 -6.04
N CYS A 133 -2.16 19.57 -5.68
CA CYS A 133 -1.39 20.65 -5.08
C CYS A 133 0.11 20.45 -5.29
N THR A 134 0.86 21.50 -5.00
CA THR A 134 2.31 21.48 -4.84
C THR A 134 2.65 22.19 -3.54
N ALA A 135 3.46 21.56 -2.69
CA ALA A 135 3.97 22.15 -1.46
C ALA A 135 5.46 22.44 -1.60
N ALA A 136 5.87 23.67 -1.21
CA ALA A 136 7.27 24.07 -1.15
C ALA A 136 7.75 24.03 0.31
N VAL A 137 8.85 23.32 0.58
CA VAL A 137 9.38 23.05 1.92
C VAL A 137 10.90 23.23 1.97
N GLY A 138 11.53 22.92 3.07
CA GLY A 138 12.98 22.77 3.15
C GLY A 138 13.50 21.57 2.36
N SER A 139 14.79 21.26 2.44
CA SER A 139 15.34 20.04 1.83
C SER A 139 14.67 18.81 2.43
N ILE A 140 14.02 18.00 1.58
CA ILE A 140 13.18 16.87 1.98
C ILE A 140 14.05 15.71 2.43
N TYR A 141 13.75 15.16 3.60
CA TYR A 141 14.38 13.95 4.12
C TYR A 141 13.51 12.71 3.85
N ASP A 142 12.19 12.85 4.07
CA ASP A 142 11.21 11.81 3.86
C ASP A 142 9.81 12.41 3.71
N ALA A 143 8.86 11.65 3.15
CA ALA A 143 7.45 12.00 3.11
C ALA A 143 6.57 10.75 3.08
N ASP A 144 5.33 10.86 3.54
CA ASP A 144 4.35 9.78 3.50
C ASP A 144 2.95 10.31 3.18
N LEU A 145 2.07 9.41 2.71
CA LEU A 145 0.77 9.73 2.13
C LEU A 145 -0.36 8.97 2.85
N ALA A 146 -1.40 9.69 3.24
CA ALA A 146 -2.64 9.14 3.79
C ALA A 146 -3.66 8.80 2.68
N GLY A 147 -4.59 7.87 2.98
CA GLY A 147 -5.64 7.47 2.05
C GLY A 147 -6.62 8.58 1.66
N ASN A 148 -6.74 9.63 2.48
CA ASN A 148 -7.57 10.81 2.20
C ASN A 148 -6.83 11.89 1.37
N GLY A 149 -5.61 11.61 0.91
CA GLY A 149 -4.76 12.54 0.17
C GLY A 149 -4.02 13.57 1.03
N SER A 150 -4.17 13.55 2.36
CA SER A 150 -3.28 14.31 3.24
C SER A 150 -1.89 13.67 3.22
N PHE A 151 -0.84 14.48 3.37
CA PHE A 151 0.52 13.96 3.36
C PHE A 151 1.38 14.65 4.42
N VAL A 152 2.36 13.91 4.91
CA VAL A 152 3.38 14.43 5.82
C VAL A 152 4.68 14.59 5.04
N VAL A 153 5.45 15.61 5.40
CA VAL A 153 6.81 15.81 4.92
C VAL A 153 7.74 16.12 6.10
N LEU A 154 8.86 15.46 6.09
CA LEU A 154 9.99 15.71 6.97
C LEU A 154 11.07 16.43 6.18
N SER A 155 11.46 17.63 6.60
CA SER A 155 12.40 18.47 5.85
C SER A 155 13.38 19.21 6.76
N ALA A 156 14.43 19.78 6.17
CA ALA A 156 15.31 20.71 6.84
C ALA A 156 14.55 21.97 7.23
N GLY A 157 14.88 22.53 8.39
CA GLY A 157 14.27 23.78 8.87
C GLY A 157 15.31 24.87 9.15
N ASP A 158 14.89 26.12 8.95
CA ASP A 158 15.71 27.28 9.32
C ASP A 158 15.80 27.40 10.85
N GLY A 159 17.01 27.31 11.38
CA GLY A 159 17.27 27.43 12.81
C GLY A 159 16.85 26.23 13.66
N CYS A 160 16.44 25.12 13.05
CA CYS A 160 16.14 23.85 13.71
C CYS A 160 16.71 22.68 12.93
N ARG A 161 16.73 21.48 13.52
CA ARG A 161 17.31 20.30 12.88
C ARG A 161 16.40 19.66 11.83
N ALA A 162 15.11 19.72 12.09
CA ALA A 162 14.10 19.19 11.17
C ALA A 162 12.75 19.85 11.41
N VAL A 163 11.92 19.85 10.39
CA VAL A 163 10.51 20.27 10.44
C VAL A 163 9.66 19.13 9.92
N LEU A 164 8.62 18.80 10.68
CA LEU A 164 7.59 17.84 10.30
C LEU A 164 6.32 18.64 10.02
N GLU A 165 5.81 18.55 8.81
CA GLU A 165 4.63 19.28 8.35
C GLU A 165 3.59 18.34 7.75
N VAL A 166 2.31 18.56 8.05
CA VAL A 166 1.20 17.84 7.44
C VAL A 166 0.36 18.80 6.62
N TYR A 167 0.09 18.39 5.39
CA TYR A 167 -0.73 19.13 4.43
C TYR A 167 -2.00 18.34 4.11
N SER A 168 -3.09 19.06 3.84
CA SER A 168 -4.30 18.46 3.27
C SER A 168 -4.10 18.13 1.78
N ALA A 169 -5.01 17.37 1.19
CA ALA A 169 -5.03 17.10 -0.25
C ALA A 169 -5.13 18.37 -1.14
N SER A 170 -5.56 19.51 -0.56
CA SER A 170 -5.58 20.81 -1.25
C SER A 170 -4.29 21.63 -1.05
N GLY A 171 -3.30 21.11 -0.34
CA GLY A 171 -2.04 21.81 -0.03
C GLY A 171 -2.11 22.79 1.13
N GLU A 172 -3.16 22.73 1.95
CA GLU A 172 -3.27 23.56 3.15
C GLU A 172 -2.47 22.94 4.29
N LEU A 173 -1.57 23.71 4.90
CA LEU A 173 -0.80 23.29 6.08
C LEU A 173 -1.74 23.09 7.28
N ARG A 174 -1.76 21.89 7.85
CA ARG A 174 -2.62 21.49 8.97
C ARG A 174 -1.86 21.37 10.28
N PHE A 175 -0.63 20.88 10.22
CA PHE A 175 0.18 20.62 11.38
C PHE A 175 1.63 20.99 11.09
N ARG A 176 2.35 21.47 12.10
CA ARG A 176 3.79 21.71 12.04
C ARG A 176 4.44 21.49 13.40
N HIS A 177 5.51 20.70 13.39
CA HIS A 177 6.42 20.54 14.52
C HIS A 177 7.84 20.86 14.09
N SER A 178 8.56 21.67 14.87
CA SER A 178 9.97 22.02 14.63
C SER A 178 10.85 21.39 15.70
N SER A 179 11.70 20.46 15.27
CA SER A 179 12.66 19.79 16.16
C SER A 179 13.93 20.64 16.30
N ALA A 180 14.11 21.30 17.43
CA ALA A 180 15.26 22.19 17.66
C ALA A 180 16.57 21.42 17.87
N THR A 181 16.53 20.26 18.53
CA THR A 181 17.72 19.56 19.03
C THR A 181 17.89 18.14 18.50
N ARG A 182 16.78 17.49 18.07
CA ARG A 182 16.78 16.10 17.63
C ARG A 182 16.86 16.00 16.11
N ASN A 183 17.65 15.05 15.62
CA ASN A 183 17.62 14.67 14.23
C ASN A 183 16.44 13.71 14.00
N LEU A 184 15.61 14.03 13.02
CA LEU A 184 14.53 13.17 12.56
C LEU A 184 14.94 12.56 11.23
N CYS A 185 14.64 11.27 10.97
CA CYS A 185 15.11 10.56 9.78
C CYS A 185 14.02 9.87 8.97
N ALA A 186 12.87 9.58 9.55
CA ALA A 186 11.73 9.00 8.83
C ALA A 186 10.42 9.55 9.39
N CYS A 187 9.35 9.53 8.61
CA CYS A 187 8.03 9.97 9.03
C CYS A 187 6.92 9.11 8.45
N ALA A 188 5.77 9.08 9.14
CA ALA A 188 4.58 8.38 8.68
C ALA A 188 3.32 9.15 9.06
N ILE A 189 2.26 9.03 8.25
CA ILE A 189 0.94 9.57 8.50
C ILE A 189 -0.10 8.46 8.53
N SER A 190 -1.07 8.53 9.48
CA SER A 190 -2.13 7.53 9.57
C SER A 190 -3.04 7.54 8.34
N PRO A 191 -3.70 6.41 8.00
CA PRO A 191 -4.57 6.31 6.82
C PRO A 191 -5.68 7.36 6.76
N ASP A 192 -6.19 7.79 7.91
CA ASP A 192 -7.21 8.82 8.05
C ASP A 192 -6.64 10.25 8.20
N GLY A 193 -5.30 10.39 8.30
CA GLY A 193 -4.60 11.66 8.48
C GLY A 193 -4.70 12.24 9.90
N SER A 194 -5.18 11.48 10.90
CA SER A 194 -5.39 11.97 12.26
C SER A 194 -4.13 11.92 13.14
N TYR A 195 -3.18 11.04 12.80
CA TYR A 195 -1.90 10.90 13.52
C TYR A 195 -0.71 11.04 12.56
N VAL A 196 0.38 11.53 13.11
CA VAL A 196 1.68 11.60 12.43
C VAL A 196 2.78 11.17 13.39
N SER A 197 3.77 10.47 12.87
CA SER A 197 4.93 10.03 13.64
C SER A 197 6.23 10.35 12.93
N ALA A 198 7.30 10.55 13.67
CA ALA A 198 8.64 10.69 13.13
C ALA A 198 9.66 9.95 13.99
N VAL A 199 10.63 9.29 13.37
CA VAL A 199 11.78 8.69 14.06
C VAL A 199 12.75 9.78 14.47
N ALA A 200 13.01 9.87 15.78
CA ALA A 200 14.05 10.71 16.35
C ALA A 200 15.26 9.86 16.73
N LEU A 201 16.42 10.27 16.23
CA LEU A 201 17.70 9.65 16.57
C LEU A 201 18.26 10.22 17.86
N GLY A 202 18.70 9.35 18.72
CA GLY A 202 19.32 9.64 20.01
C GLY A 202 20.61 8.86 20.22
N GLN A 203 21.14 8.98 21.41
CA GLN A 203 22.30 8.20 21.85
C GLN A 203 22.07 7.77 23.29
N GLU A 204 22.20 6.48 23.54
CA GLU A 204 22.18 5.88 24.86
C GLU A 204 23.59 5.33 25.14
N GLU A 205 24.22 5.83 26.21
CA GLU A 205 25.64 5.56 26.51
C GLU A 205 26.55 5.97 25.35
N LEU A 206 26.93 5.06 24.47
CA LEU A 206 27.76 5.32 23.27
C LEU A 206 27.13 4.69 22.00
N GLU A 207 25.94 4.14 22.11
CA GLU A 207 25.22 3.46 21.02
C GLU A 207 24.11 4.31 20.48
N LEU A 208 23.82 4.17 19.18
CA LEU A 208 22.71 4.83 18.52
C LEU A 208 21.38 4.26 19.04
N SER A 209 20.48 5.15 19.46
CA SER A 209 19.12 4.78 19.85
C SER A 209 18.08 5.49 18.98
N SER A 210 16.91 4.88 18.85
CA SER A 210 15.79 5.47 18.14
C SER A 210 14.57 5.59 19.04
N SER A 211 13.81 6.67 18.85
CA SER A 211 12.47 6.81 19.42
C SER A 211 11.50 7.31 18.34
N ALA A 212 10.22 6.99 18.46
CA ALA A 212 9.18 7.58 17.63
C ALA A 212 8.45 8.66 18.39
N LEU A 213 8.42 9.87 17.83
CA LEU A 213 7.58 10.96 18.30
C LEU A 213 6.20 10.81 17.67
N LEU A 214 5.15 10.78 18.48
CA LEU A 214 3.78 10.61 18.03
C LEU A 214 2.96 11.86 18.30
N PHE A 215 2.25 12.37 17.30
CA PHE A 215 1.40 13.55 17.38
C PHE A 215 0.00 13.24 16.83
N ALA A 216 -1.01 13.86 17.41
CA ALA A 216 -2.32 14.04 16.78
C ALA A 216 -2.26 15.30 15.89
N THR A 217 -2.78 15.24 14.67
CA THR A 217 -2.66 16.33 13.68
C THR A 217 -3.49 17.58 14.04
N ASP A 218 -4.38 17.48 15.03
CA ASP A 218 -5.17 18.58 15.60
C ASP A 218 -4.53 19.22 16.85
N SER A 219 -3.34 18.73 17.28
CA SER A 219 -2.61 19.18 18.47
C SER A 219 -1.14 19.40 18.16
N THR A 220 -0.55 20.45 18.73
CA THR A 220 0.89 20.71 18.63
C THR A 220 1.72 19.98 19.70
N GLU A 221 1.06 19.45 20.72
CA GLU A 221 1.72 18.68 21.78
C GLU A 221 1.82 17.21 21.37
N PRO A 222 2.96 16.54 21.62
CA PRO A 222 3.11 15.13 21.32
C PRO A 222 2.14 14.29 22.16
N VAL A 223 1.50 13.32 21.54
CA VAL A 223 0.71 12.29 22.23
C VAL A 223 1.64 11.42 23.09
N GLY A 224 2.86 11.17 22.59
CA GLY A 224 3.86 10.38 23.28
C GLY A 224 5.17 10.26 22.53
N GLU A 225 6.13 9.69 23.24
CA GLU A 225 7.41 9.26 22.69
C GLU A 225 7.60 7.77 23.01
N LEU A 226 7.85 6.98 21.97
CA LEU A 226 7.99 5.54 22.06
C LEU A 226 9.46 5.18 21.94
N SER A 227 10.03 4.52 22.94
CA SER A 227 11.38 3.96 22.79
C SER A 227 11.36 2.80 21.79
N LEU A 228 12.16 2.89 20.76
CA LEU A 228 12.37 1.85 19.77
C LEU A 228 13.65 1.03 20.05
N GLY A 229 14.40 1.44 21.09
CA GLY A 229 15.58 0.76 21.60
C GLY A 229 16.90 1.23 20.99
N VAL A 230 17.97 0.52 21.35
CA VAL A 230 19.34 0.77 20.87
C VAL A 230 19.49 0.11 19.50
N GLN A 231 19.04 0.79 18.47
CA GLN A 231 19.11 0.41 17.06
C GLN A 231 18.82 1.60 16.19
N LEU A 232 19.19 1.55 14.92
CA LEU A 232 18.69 2.44 13.90
C LEU A 232 17.31 1.93 13.43
N VAL A 233 16.27 2.73 13.65
CA VAL A 233 14.98 2.58 12.98
C VAL A 233 15.00 3.51 11.78
N TYR A 234 14.80 2.95 10.59
CA TYR A 234 14.94 3.68 9.34
C TYR A 234 13.65 3.84 8.56
N ASP A 235 12.56 3.16 8.98
CA ASP A 235 11.25 3.34 8.35
C ASP A 235 10.12 3.18 9.37
N LEU A 236 9.01 3.84 9.09
CA LEU A 236 7.75 3.80 9.82
C LEU A 236 6.59 3.70 8.86
N ALA A 237 5.52 3.03 9.26
CA ALA A 237 4.23 3.15 8.59
C ALA A 237 3.08 3.03 9.58
N PHE A 238 2.02 3.80 9.36
CA PHE A 238 0.73 3.50 9.94
C PHE A 238 -0.01 2.51 9.06
N LEU A 239 -0.38 1.38 9.66
CA LEU A 239 -1.26 0.38 9.11
C LEU A 239 -2.74 0.76 9.39
N GLU A 240 -3.68 -0.08 8.97
CA GLU A 240 -5.10 0.08 9.34
C GLU A 240 -5.27 0.21 10.87
N ASP A 241 -6.41 0.76 11.31
CA ASP A 241 -6.71 1.02 12.73
C ASP A 241 -5.67 1.91 13.45
N ASN A 242 -4.94 2.73 12.68
CA ASN A 242 -3.89 3.63 13.17
C ASN A 242 -2.79 2.90 13.99
N ARG A 243 -2.52 1.64 13.63
CA ARG A 243 -1.41 0.88 14.20
C ARG A 243 -0.09 1.35 13.58
N LEU A 244 0.89 1.66 14.42
CA LEU A 244 2.22 2.07 13.97
C LEU A 244 3.15 0.87 13.91
N CYS A 245 3.77 0.66 12.76
CA CYS A 245 4.85 -0.31 12.59
C CYS A 245 6.17 0.43 12.37
N ALA A 246 7.21 0.04 13.12
CA ALA A 246 8.57 0.55 12.98
C ALA A 246 9.49 -0.55 12.47
N VAL A 247 10.30 -0.22 11.45
CA VAL A 247 11.30 -1.12 10.84
C VAL A 247 12.69 -0.63 11.22
N GLY A 248 13.39 -1.45 11.98
CA GLY A 248 14.77 -1.19 12.40
C GLY A 248 15.74 -2.23 11.89
N GLU A 249 17.03 -1.99 12.09
CA GLU A 249 18.11 -2.90 11.70
C GLU A 249 17.96 -4.29 12.33
N THR A 250 17.45 -4.33 13.55
CA THR A 250 17.45 -5.54 14.36
C THR A 250 16.05 -6.01 14.76
N SER A 251 15.02 -5.21 14.51
CA SER A 251 13.66 -5.60 14.92
C SER A 251 12.57 -4.85 14.18
N LEU A 252 11.42 -5.52 14.07
CA LEU A 252 10.13 -4.93 13.74
C LEU A 252 9.34 -4.71 15.03
N ALA A 253 8.69 -3.56 15.19
CA ALA A 253 7.90 -3.26 16.37
C ALA A 253 6.53 -2.68 15.97
N PHE A 254 5.47 -3.14 16.64
CA PHE A 254 4.09 -2.75 16.39
C PHE A 254 3.51 -2.09 17.63
N PHE A 255 2.80 -0.96 17.44
CA PHE A 255 2.26 -0.14 18.53
C PHE A 255 0.81 0.26 18.24
N THR A 256 0.05 0.57 19.30
CA THR A 256 -1.23 1.27 19.15
C THR A 256 -1.01 2.74 18.79
N ALA A 257 -2.08 3.43 18.38
CA ALA A 257 -2.05 4.88 18.15
C ALA A 257 -1.68 5.71 19.40
N GLU A 258 -1.92 5.16 20.59
CA GLU A 258 -1.57 5.80 21.88
C GLU A 258 -0.15 5.42 22.34
N GLY A 259 0.57 4.62 21.55
CA GLY A 259 1.95 4.28 21.81
C GLY A 259 2.19 3.05 22.68
N THR A 260 1.21 2.19 22.86
CA THR A 260 1.40 0.92 23.57
C THR A 260 2.05 -0.11 22.65
N LEU A 261 3.18 -0.69 23.07
CA LEU A 261 3.81 -1.78 22.34
C LEU A 261 2.89 -3.02 22.32
N LEU A 262 2.57 -3.48 21.12
CA LEU A 262 1.77 -4.67 20.88
C LEU A 262 2.66 -5.91 20.69
N ARG A 263 3.67 -5.78 19.84
CA ARG A 263 4.59 -6.87 19.51
C ARG A 263 5.93 -6.33 19.02
N LYS A 264 6.97 -7.10 19.30
CA LYS A 264 8.31 -6.88 18.76
C LYS A 264 8.86 -8.21 18.26
N TYR A 265 9.37 -8.23 17.04
CA TYR A 265 10.08 -9.37 16.47
C TYR A 265 11.56 -9.20 16.75
N PRO A 266 12.22 -10.19 17.38
CA PRO A 266 13.64 -10.13 17.72
C PRO A 266 14.54 -10.47 16.52
N GLU A 267 15.80 -10.10 16.64
CA GLU A 267 16.90 -10.29 15.70
C GLU A 267 17.19 -11.76 15.30
N ASN A 268 16.67 -12.75 16.04
CA ASN A 268 17.14 -14.14 15.97
C ASN A 268 16.49 -14.98 14.88
N GLU A 269 15.64 -14.42 14.05
CA GLU A 269 14.97 -15.17 12.98
C GLU A 269 15.65 -15.00 11.61
N GLY A 270 16.75 -14.24 11.53
CA GLY A 270 17.48 -13.91 10.32
C GLY A 270 17.53 -12.40 10.07
N ASP A 271 18.36 -11.96 9.11
CA ASP A 271 18.41 -10.57 8.69
C ASP A 271 17.20 -10.23 7.80
N LEU A 272 16.60 -9.06 8.02
CA LEU A 272 15.52 -8.57 7.16
C LEU A 272 16.07 -8.20 5.78
N CYS A 273 15.71 -8.98 4.75
CA CYS A 273 16.16 -8.77 3.37
C CYS A 273 15.27 -7.81 2.59
N ALA A 274 13.97 -7.90 2.81
CA ALA A 274 12.99 -7.06 2.14
C ALA A 274 11.74 -6.92 3.00
N TYR A 275 11.05 -5.80 2.84
CA TYR A 275 9.73 -5.58 3.44
C TYR A 275 8.88 -4.70 2.51
N SER A 276 7.56 -4.80 2.69
CA SER A 276 6.60 -3.94 1.99
C SER A 276 5.37 -3.75 2.86
N PHE A 277 4.95 -2.50 3.03
CA PHE A 277 3.76 -2.16 3.79
C PHE A 277 2.51 -2.26 2.90
N GLY A 278 1.60 -3.13 3.28
CA GLY A 278 0.23 -3.18 2.76
C GLY A 278 -0.71 -2.28 3.55
N GLU A 279 -1.97 -2.22 3.15
CA GLU A 279 -2.96 -1.37 3.82
C GLU A 279 -3.26 -1.80 5.26
N GLY A 280 -3.19 -3.08 5.59
CA GLY A 280 -3.47 -3.59 6.92
C GLY A 280 -2.52 -4.72 7.31
N PHE A 281 -1.32 -4.76 6.74
CA PHE A 281 -0.32 -5.78 7.06
C PHE A 281 1.06 -5.36 6.59
N LEU A 282 2.08 -6.04 7.09
CA LEU A 282 3.46 -5.96 6.64
C LEU A 282 3.86 -7.30 6.03
N ALA A 283 4.42 -7.29 4.82
CA ALA A 283 5.15 -8.41 4.26
C ALA A 283 6.64 -8.23 4.59
N ALA A 284 7.28 -9.26 5.15
CA ALA A 284 8.69 -9.23 5.52
C ALA A 284 9.36 -10.53 5.05
N VAL A 285 10.55 -10.39 4.46
CA VAL A 285 11.39 -11.50 4.02
C VAL A 285 12.69 -11.48 4.81
N TYR A 286 13.01 -12.60 5.45
CA TYR A 286 14.20 -12.78 6.27
C TYR A 286 15.15 -13.79 5.63
N ASP A 287 16.45 -13.56 5.72
CA ASP A 287 17.49 -14.54 5.39
C ASP A 287 17.53 -15.64 6.48
N LEU A 288 17.52 -16.89 6.06
CA LEU A 288 17.62 -18.05 6.96
C LEU A 288 19.03 -18.58 6.90
N TYR A 289 19.91 -18.09 7.76
CA TYR A 289 21.37 -18.32 7.78
C TYR A 289 21.85 -19.75 7.48
N ASP A 290 21.04 -20.77 7.67
CA ASP A 290 21.47 -22.18 7.59
C ASP A 290 21.12 -22.88 6.26
N GLN A 291 20.45 -22.22 5.27
CA GLN A 291 19.78 -22.99 4.21
C GLN A 291 19.78 -22.42 2.78
N ASP A 292 20.55 -21.39 2.46
CA ASP A 292 20.50 -20.66 1.17
C ASP A 292 19.02 -20.31 0.76
N ALA A 293 18.17 -20.03 1.76
CA ALA A 293 16.76 -19.76 1.56
C ALA A 293 16.34 -18.59 2.43
N CYS A 294 15.31 -17.88 2.00
CA CYS A 294 14.65 -16.84 2.76
C CYS A 294 13.30 -17.32 3.30
N GLY A 295 12.76 -16.61 4.26
CA GLY A 295 11.44 -16.84 4.83
C GLY A 295 10.53 -15.64 4.63
N LEU A 296 9.39 -15.82 3.96
CA LEU A 296 8.36 -14.80 3.86
C LEU A 296 7.38 -14.94 5.02
N MET A 297 7.13 -13.83 5.71
CA MET A 297 6.09 -13.68 6.75
C MET A 297 5.14 -12.54 6.38
N LEU A 298 3.85 -12.74 6.64
CA LEU A 298 2.84 -11.67 6.61
C LEU A 298 2.37 -11.41 8.03
N LEU A 299 2.48 -10.16 8.46
CA LEU A 299 2.20 -9.70 9.82
C LEU A 299 1.00 -8.76 9.78
N ASP A 300 -0.04 -9.03 10.54
CA ASP A 300 -1.22 -8.16 10.64
C ASP A 300 -0.93 -6.85 11.38
N THR A 301 -1.94 -6.00 11.56
CA THR A 301 -1.82 -4.69 12.21
C THR A 301 -1.32 -4.76 13.66
N ASP A 302 -1.55 -5.85 14.37
CA ASP A 302 -1.05 -6.11 15.72
C ASP A 302 0.31 -6.86 15.72
N GLY A 303 0.90 -7.08 14.53
CA GLY A 303 2.14 -7.83 14.34
C GLY A 303 1.97 -9.34 14.47
N LYS A 304 0.74 -9.88 14.41
CA LYS A 304 0.53 -11.32 14.47
C LYS A 304 0.79 -11.94 13.10
N SER A 305 1.62 -12.99 13.06
CA SER A 305 1.94 -13.70 11.83
C SER A 305 0.75 -14.52 11.32
N ALA A 306 0.43 -14.36 10.01
CA ALA A 306 -0.49 -15.24 9.31
C ALA A 306 0.11 -16.61 9.02
N GLY A 307 1.46 -16.70 8.97
CA GLY A 307 2.20 -17.90 8.69
C GLY A 307 3.64 -17.57 8.24
N PHE A 308 4.34 -18.62 7.84
CA PHE A 308 5.70 -18.56 7.34
C PHE A 308 5.82 -19.51 6.15
N CYS A 309 6.43 -19.05 5.05
CA CYS A 309 6.81 -19.92 3.95
C CYS A 309 8.27 -19.71 3.54
N ARG A 310 8.93 -20.78 3.11
CA ARG A 310 10.27 -20.70 2.54
C ARG A 310 10.18 -20.23 1.10
N VAL A 311 11.06 -19.30 0.75
CA VAL A 311 11.14 -18.68 -0.56
C VAL A 311 12.59 -18.51 -0.98
N ALA A 312 12.87 -18.36 -2.26
CA ALA A 312 14.17 -17.93 -2.73
C ALA A 312 14.43 -16.44 -2.39
N ALA A 313 15.66 -15.98 -2.53
CA ALA A 313 16.02 -14.60 -2.29
C ALA A 313 15.16 -13.64 -3.12
N PRO A 314 14.59 -12.58 -2.51
CA PRO A 314 13.70 -11.65 -3.21
C PRO A 314 14.48 -10.78 -4.20
N LEU A 315 14.00 -10.68 -5.43
CA LEU A 315 14.36 -9.64 -6.40
C LEU A 315 13.50 -8.40 -6.19
N SER A 316 12.20 -8.61 -5.91
CA SER A 316 11.24 -7.56 -5.63
C SER A 316 10.16 -8.08 -4.70
N LEU A 317 9.75 -7.25 -3.75
CA LEU A 317 8.62 -7.49 -2.85
C LEU A 317 7.71 -6.25 -2.88
N ASN A 318 6.45 -6.44 -3.20
CA ASN A 318 5.47 -5.37 -3.28
C ASN A 318 4.12 -5.82 -2.73
N THR A 319 3.42 -4.92 -2.07
CA THR A 319 2.08 -5.16 -1.51
C THR A 319 1.10 -4.10 -2.01
N CYS A 320 -0.12 -4.52 -2.29
CA CYS A 320 -1.23 -3.61 -2.60
C CYS A 320 -2.56 -4.26 -2.20
N GLY A 321 -3.45 -3.51 -1.56
CA GLY A 321 -4.73 -4.03 -1.08
C GLY A 321 -4.54 -5.23 -0.16
N SER A 322 -4.99 -6.40 -0.59
CA SER A 322 -4.90 -7.66 0.15
C SER A 322 -3.83 -8.63 -0.39
N TYR A 323 -2.99 -8.19 -1.31
CA TYR A 323 -2.06 -9.06 -2.02
C TYR A 323 -0.60 -8.66 -1.80
N THR A 324 0.25 -9.67 -1.88
CA THR A 324 1.71 -9.55 -1.88
C THR A 324 2.27 -10.21 -3.12
N ALA A 325 3.04 -9.49 -3.93
CA ALA A 325 3.83 -10.05 -5.02
C ALA A 325 5.28 -10.22 -4.54
N LEU A 326 5.80 -11.41 -4.65
CA LEU A 326 7.19 -11.76 -4.43
C LEU A 326 7.79 -12.25 -5.74
N LEU A 327 8.71 -11.49 -6.30
CA LEU A 327 9.53 -11.89 -7.43
C LEU A 327 10.86 -12.45 -6.92
N THR A 328 11.23 -13.61 -7.38
CA THR A 328 12.50 -14.29 -7.10
C THR A 328 13.15 -14.73 -8.42
N ALA A 329 14.32 -15.30 -8.36
CA ALA A 329 14.94 -15.91 -9.54
C ALA A 329 14.14 -17.10 -10.12
N ASP A 330 13.32 -17.76 -9.28
CA ASP A 330 12.51 -18.90 -9.68
C ASP A 330 11.20 -18.48 -10.35
N GLY A 331 10.67 -17.29 -10.04
CA GLY A 331 9.41 -16.80 -10.58
C GLY A 331 8.73 -15.73 -9.75
N LEU A 332 7.55 -15.35 -10.21
CA LEU A 332 6.63 -14.46 -9.50
C LEU A 332 5.58 -15.30 -8.76
N SER A 333 5.41 -15.05 -7.47
CA SER A 333 4.35 -15.62 -6.66
C SER A 333 3.49 -14.48 -6.09
N ILE A 334 2.17 -14.64 -6.15
CA ILE A 334 1.21 -13.73 -5.54
C ILE A 334 0.52 -14.43 -4.38
N TYR A 335 0.57 -13.81 -3.21
CA TYR A 335 -0.01 -14.31 -1.96
C TYR A 335 -1.15 -13.41 -1.49
N ASP A 336 -2.14 -14.01 -0.83
CA ASP A 336 -3.15 -13.27 -0.05
C ASP A 336 -2.68 -12.99 1.38
N ARG A 337 -3.48 -12.23 2.17
CA ARG A 337 -3.19 -11.91 3.58
C ARG A 337 -3.07 -13.14 4.50
N ALA A 338 -3.59 -14.30 4.09
CA ALA A 338 -3.47 -15.56 4.82
C ALA A 338 -2.25 -16.40 4.39
N LEU A 339 -1.33 -15.79 3.61
CA LEU A 339 -0.14 -16.44 3.04
C LEU A 339 -0.49 -17.65 2.13
N ARG A 340 -1.66 -17.64 1.49
CA ARG A 340 -2.03 -18.62 0.47
C ARG A 340 -1.57 -18.13 -0.89
N THR A 341 -0.92 -19.00 -1.66
CA THR A 341 -0.56 -18.70 -3.03
C THR A 341 -1.82 -18.57 -3.89
N CYS A 342 -2.02 -17.38 -4.48
CA CYS A 342 -3.12 -17.09 -5.39
C CYS A 342 -2.74 -17.36 -6.84
N ALA A 343 -1.47 -17.13 -7.19
CA ALA A 343 -0.93 -17.36 -8.52
C ALA A 343 0.59 -17.50 -8.49
N GLU A 344 1.10 -18.21 -9.48
CA GLU A 344 2.54 -18.37 -9.73
C GLU A 344 2.80 -18.37 -11.24
N THR A 345 3.94 -17.83 -11.63
CA THR A 345 4.45 -17.93 -13.00
C THR A 345 5.98 -18.00 -12.99
N GLU A 346 6.55 -18.68 -13.98
CA GLU A 346 8.00 -18.70 -14.15
C GLU A 346 8.54 -17.28 -14.34
N CYS A 347 9.74 -17.04 -13.85
CA CYS A 347 10.43 -15.78 -14.05
C CYS A 347 10.89 -15.69 -15.51
N GLY A 348 10.43 -14.62 -16.20
CA GLY A 348 11.14 -14.14 -17.36
C GLY A 348 12.34 -13.29 -16.94
N ASP A 349 12.75 -12.36 -17.77
CA ASP A 349 13.83 -11.40 -17.46
C ASP A 349 13.31 -10.24 -16.57
N PHE A 350 12.33 -10.48 -15.68
CA PHE A 350 11.72 -9.45 -14.84
C PHE A 350 12.65 -9.02 -13.71
N LEU A 351 12.73 -7.71 -13.49
CA LEU A 351 13.52 -7.08 -12.44
C LEU A 351 12.66 -6.65 -11.24
N ALA A 352 11.39 -6.35 -11.46
CA ALA A 352 10.44 -5.96 -10.43
C ALA A 352 9.01 -6.38 -10.78
N ALA A 353 8.17 -6.55 -9.76
CA ALA A 353 6.75 -6.79 -9.90
C ALA A 353 5.96 -5.91 -8.94
N TYR A 354 4.91 -5.28 -9.45
CA TYR A 354 4.02 -4.38 -8.70
C TYR A 354 2.61 -4.94 -8.73
N VAL A 355 2.16 -5.51 -7.62
CA VAL A 355 0.81 -6.07 -7.49
C VAL A 355 -0.23 -4.96 -7.37
N ARG A 356 -1.43 -5.23 -7.87
CA ARG A 356 -2.61 -4.36 -7.79
C ARG A 356 -3.60 -4.88 -6.74
N SER A 357 -4.56 -4.05 -6.40
CA SER A 357 -5.59 -4.38 -5.40
C SER A 357 -6.50 -5.55 -5.82
N ASP A 358 -6.56 -5.88 -7.12
CA ASP A 358 -7.30 -7.01 -7.68
C ASP A 358 -6.47 -8.31 -7.80
N GLY A 359 -5.18 -8.27 -7.42
CA GLY A 359 -4.25 -9.39 -7.48
C GLY A 359 -3.60 -9.62 -8.85
N THR A 360 -3.83 -8.76 -9.85
CA THR A 360 -2.98 -8.71 -11.06
C THR A 360 -1.66 -8.01 -10.74
N ALA A 361 -0.66 -8.13 -11.59
CA ALA A 361 0.63 -7.48 -11.35
C ALA A 361 1.26 -6.95 -12.65
N PHE A 362 1.88 -5.78 -12.58
CA PHE A 362 2.79 -5.32 -13.61
C PHE A 362 4.20 -5.86 -13.35
N CYS A 363 4.70 -6.66 -14.27
CA CYS A 363 6.07 -7.21 -14.25
C CYS A 363 6.95 -6.37 -15.17
N LEU A 364 8.08 -5.90 -14.67
CA LEU A 364 8.99 -4.97 -15.37
C LEU A 364 10.32 -5.63 -15.70
N ASP A 365 10.79 -5.50 -16.94
CA ASP A 365 12.12 -5.94 -17.40
C ASP A 365 13.13 -4.79 -17.57
N GLY A 366 12.74 -3.56 -17.20
CA GLY A 366 13.54 -2.34 -17.34
C GLY A 366 13.24 -1.53 -18.59
N SER A 367 12.53 -2.09 -19.58
CA SER A 367 12.12 -1.41 -20.81
C SER A 367 10.66 -1.62 -21.16
N GLN A 368 10.07 -2.70 -20.65
CA GLN A 368 8.69 -3.07 -20.85
C GLN A 368 8.02 -3.41 -19.53
N ALA A 369 6.72 -3.17 -19.49
CA ALA A 369 5.82 -3.70 -18.48
C ALA A 369 4.93 -4.76 -19.11
N THR A 370 4.77 -5.88 -18.42
CA THR A 370 3.84 -6.96 -18.81
C THR A 370 2.80 -7.11 -17.72
N LEU A 371 1.52 -7.01 -18.08
CA LEU A 371 0.45 -7.27 -17.14
C LEU A 371 0.30 -8.78 -16.93
N PHE A 372 0.59 -9.25 -15.73
CA PHE A 372 0.31 -10.62 -15.31
C PHE A 372 -1.11 -10.71 -14.76
N ILE A 373 -1.91 -11.62 -15.33
CA ILE A 373 -3.29 -11.89 -14.93
C ILE A 373 -3.32 -13.32 -14.39
N PRO A 374 -3.54 -13.52 -13.07
CA PRO A 374 -3.59 -14.84 -12.43
C PRO A 374 -4.74 -15.71 -12.88
#